data_806156812d03734d3d9298adfb606f71
#
_entry.id   806156812d03734d3d9298adfb606f71
#
_cell.length_a   1.000
_cell.length_b   1.000
_cell.length_c   1.000
_cell.angle_alpha   90.00
_cell.angle_beta   90.00
_cell.angle_gamma   90.00
#
_symmetry.space_group_name_H-M   'P 1'
#
loop_
_entity.id
_entity.type
_entity.pdbx_description
1 polymer ?
#
loop_
_entity_poly.entity_id
_entity_poly.type
_entity_poly.pdbx_seq_one_letter_code
_entity_poly.pdbx_strand_id
1 'polypeptide(L)'
;WNSRLGISPSEIHVVLASGDYLLQKPLVIPWLSGTIPPRPLMIEAKTPGTARLLAGRFVLGFKKLTDDATLTRLDESARGNVYAADLKSQGITDYGAANGGGLELFFDGKPMQIARWPNEGFVKIVEEAGGDRYDIRGTWGDRIGRWVYDGDRPSRWLNERDGWLYGYWFWDWSAEHQKIKTIDPAKHTIEVEKPYHNYGYRKGQWYYALNLLSEIDMPGEWYLDRETGTLYFWPPAPLEGAEVFVSLLPNAVTFDEAGHTTLQGVVIEGARETAMRINGGEFNRLTACTIRNCGGDAVAVSGGSVNSVLGCDIYD
;
A
#
# COMPACT_ATOMS: atom_id res chain seq x y z
N TRP A 1 -6.68 34.96 -30.56
CA TRP A 1 -8.00 34.81 -31.22
C TRP A 1 -9.12 35.46 -30.40
N ASN A 2 -9.07 35.43 -29.08
CA ASN A 2 -10.10 36.07 -28.22
C ASN A 2 -9.97 37.59 -28.06
N SER A 3 -8.84 38.17 -28.46
CA SER A 3 -8.67 39.63 -28.40
C SER A 3 -9.63 40.42 -29.31
N ARG A 4 -10.31 39.75 -30.25
CA ARG A 4 -11.28 40.42 -31.15
C ARG A 4 -12.71 40.49 -30.57
N LEU A 5 -13.04 39.74 -29.53
CA LEU A 5 -14.38 39.72 -28.95
C LEU A 5 -14.47 40.23 -27.51
N GLY A 6 -13.33 40.54 -26.87
CA GLY A 6 -13.32 41.08 -25.50
C GLY A 6 -13.83 40.08 -24.43
N ILE A 7 -13.99 38.79 -24.77
CA ILE A 7 -14.45 37.74 -23.86
C ILE A 7 -13.23 36.93 -23.49
N SER A 8 -12.66 37.17 -22.32
CA SER A 8 -11.76 36.22 -21.69
C SER A 8 -12.55 34.97 -21.31
N PRO A 9 -12.07 33.72 -21.58
CA PRO A 9 -12.76 32.56 -21.10
C PRO A 9 -12.79 32.64 -19.58
N SER A 10 -14.00 32.68 -18.99
CA SER A 10 -14.14 32.68 -17.53
C SER A 10 -13.60 31.39 -16.98
N GLU A 11 -12.60 31.48 -16.14
CA GLU A 11 -12.05 30.33 -15.39
C GLU A 11 -13.15 29.70 -14.51
N ILE A 12 -13.16 28.37 -14.44
CA ILE A 12 -13.99 27.65 -13.48
C ILE A 12 -13.13 27.51 -12.21
N HIS A 13 -13.60 28.08 -11.12
CA HIS A 13 -12.87 28.10 -9.86
C HIS A 13 -13.65 27.32 -8.80
N VAL A 14 -13.05 26.20 -8.32
CA VAL A 14 -13.59 25.35 -7.27
C VAL A 14 -12.72 25.50 -6.02
N VAL A 15 -13.30 26.02 -4.95
CA VAL A 15 -12.61 26.24 -3.69
C VAL A 15 -13.05 25.21 -2.67
N LEU A 16 -12.11 24.39 -2.20
CA LEU A 16 -12.35 23.37 -1.19
C LEU A 16 -12.17 23.96 0.20
N ALA A 17 -13.19 23.83 1.05
CA ALA A 17 -13.09 24.17 2.45
C ALA A 17 -12.10 23.22 3.19
N SER A 18 -11.64 23.64 4.36
CA SER A 18 -10.85 22.77 5.25
C SER A 18 -11.67 21.54 5.66
N GLY A 19 -11.06 20.36 5.67
CA GLY A 19 -11.70 19.10 6.09
C GLY A 19 -11.30 17.91 5.23
N ASP A 20 -11.86 16.76 5.59
CA ASP A 20 -11.59 15.47 4.97
C ASP A 20 -12.63 15.15 3.90
N TYR A 21 -12.16 14.89 2.70
CA TYR A 21 -12.93 14.46 1.55
C TYR A 21 -12.69 12.98 1.28
N LEU A 22 -13.49 12.11 1.91
CA LEU A 22 -13.43 10.66 1.71
C LEU A 22 -13.93 10.29 0.33
N LEU A 23 -13.02 9.96 -0.56
CA LEU A 23 -13.35 9.62 -1.95
C LEU A 23 -14.04 8.23 -2.00
N GLN A 24 -15.20 8.16 -2.67
CA GLN A 24 -15.90 6.91 -2.93
C GLN A 24 -15.34 6.17 -4.15
N LYS A 25 -14.73 6.94 -5.05
CA LYS A 25 -14.04 6.53 -6.27
C LYS A 25 -13.00 7.58 -6.61
N PRO A 26 -12.02 7.29 -7.44
CA PRO A 26 -11.05 8.28 -7.91
C PRO A 26 -11.75 9.52 -8.46
N LEU A 27 -11.24 10.69 -8.10
CA LEU A 27 -11.66 11.96 -8.71
C LEU A 27 -11.06 12.06 -10.11
N VAL A 28 -11.86 11.84 -11.13
CA VAL A 28 -11.40 11.92 -12.52
C VAL A 28 -11.82 13.26 -13.10
N ILE A 29 -10.85 14.02 -13.61
CA ILE A 29 -11.08 15.27 -14.36
C ILE A 29 -10.81 14.95 -15.84
N PRO A 30 -11.86 14.77 -16.66
CA PRO A 30 -11.70 14.48 -18.07
C PRO A 30 -11.48 15.78 -18.88
N TRP A 31 -11.17 15.61 -20.16
CA TRP A 31 -11.25 16.73 -21.11
C TRP A 31 -12.65 17.34 -21.09
N LEU A 32 -12.72 18.60 -20.72
CA LEU A 32 -14.00 19.36 -20.74
C LEU A 32 -14.31 19.79 -22.17
N SER A 33 -14.80 18.85 -23.00
CA SER A 33 -15.17 19.11 -24.39
C SER A 33 -16.38 20.01 -24.49
N GLY A 34 -16.40 20.87 -25.52
CA GLY A 34 -17.53 21.72 -25.85
C GLY A 34 -17.26 23.23 -25.76
N THR A 35 -16.09 23.62 -25.27
CA THR A 35 -15.65 25.03 -25.34
C THR A 35 -14.32 25.12 -26.10
N ILE A 36 -14.28 25.93 -27.16
CA ILE A 36 -13.04 26.27 -27.88
C ILE A 36 -12.82 27.76 -27.69
N PRO A 37 -11.77 28.21 -26.98
CA PRO A 37 -10.78 27.42 -26.22
C PRO A 37 -11.36 26.77 -24.96
N PRO A 38 -10.74 25.68 -24.43
CA PRO A 38 -11.18 25.05 -23.20
C PRO A 38 -11.10 26.07 -22.04
N ARG A 39 -12.10 26.02 -21.14
CA ARG A 39 -12.08 26.91 -19.96
C ARG A 39 -11.06 26.35 -18.95
N PRO A 40 -10.13 27.17 -18.46
CA PRO A 40 -9.27 26.75 -17.38
C PRO A 40 -10.07 26.33 -16.16
N LEU A 41 -9.65 25.25 -15.51
CA LEU A 41 -10.23 24.75 -14.27
C LEU A 41 -9.18 24.90 -13.15
N MET A 42 -9.52 25.70 -12.13
CA MET A 42 -8.75 25.79 -10.90
C MET A 42 -9.51 25.07 -9.79
N ILE A 43 -8.88 24.11 -9.16
CA ILE A 43 -9.36 23.44 -7.93
C ILE A 43 -8.33 23.76 -6.86
N GLU A 44 -8.72 24.48 -5.80
CA GLU A 44 -7.78 24.85 -4.75
C GLU A 44 -8.35 24.66 -3.35
N ALA A 45 -7.46 24.40 -2.40
CA ALA A 45 -7.81 24.47 -1.00
C ALA A 45 -7.94 25.94 -0.56
N LYS A 46 -9.04 26.31 0.09
CA LYS A 46 -9.25 27.67 0.66
C LYS A 46 -8.10 28.09 1.57
N THR A 47 -7.59 27.15 2.33
CA THR A 47 -6.38 27.28 3.14
C THR A 47 -5.44 26.15 2.75
N PRO A 48 -4.28 26.41 2.18
CA PRO A 48 -3.35 25.35 1.75
C PRO A 48 -3.05 24.34 2.84
N GLY A 49 -3.03 23.05 2.48
CA GLY A 49 -2.74 21.94 3.38
C GLY A 49 -3.88 21.52 4.32
N THR A 50 -5.09 22.12 4.19
CA THR A 50 -6.21 21.80 5.10
C THR A 50 -7.36 21.05 4.45
N ALA A 51 -7.41 20.93 3.13
CA ALA A 51 -8.35 20.10 2.39
C ALA A 51 -7.66 18.77 2.05
N ARG A 52 -8.10 17.67 2.67
CA ARG A 52 -7.49 16.34 2.51
C ARG A 52 -8.36 15.46 1.58
N LEU A 53 -7.82 15.05 0.44
CA LEU A 53 -8.43 14.09 -0.47
C LEU A 53 -7.97 12.69 -0.08
N LEU A 54 -8.86 11.92 0.54
CA LEU A 54 -8.53 10.64 1.15
C LEU A 54 -9.00 9.48 0.28
N ALA A 55 -8.07 8.66 -0.21
CA ALA A 55 -8.35 7.49 -1.05
C ALA A 55 -8.66 6.22 -0.23
N GLY A 56 -9.25 6.37 0.95
CA GLY A 56 -9.53 5.28 1.87
C GLY A 56 -10.64 5.59 2.86
N ARG A 57 -10.61 4.93 4.03
CA ARG A 57 -11.63 5.04 5.08
C ARG A 57 -11.01 5.03 6.46
N PHE A 58 -11.63 5.74 7.40
CA PHE A 58 -11.36 5.59 8.81
C PHE A 58 -11.93 4.26 9.31
N VAL A 59 -11.15 3.59 10.15
CA VAL A 59 -11.56 2.35 10.82
C VAL A 59 -12.00 2.67 12.24
N LEU A 60 -13.21 2.27 12.56
CA LEU A 60 -13.83 2.51 13.84
C LEU A 60 -14.08 1.19 14.60
N GLY A 61 -14.52 1.31 15.85
CA GLY A 61 -15.05 0.18 16.60
C GLY A 61 -14.01 -0.86 17.00
N PHE A 62 -12.75 -0.49 17.13
CA PHE A 62 -11.72 -1.34 17.71
C PHE A 62 -12.12 -1.82 19.11
N LYS A 63 -12.02 -3.11 19.32
CA LYS A 63 -12.25 -3.75 20.63
C LYS A 63 -10.98 -4.50 21.04
N LYS A 64 -10.65 -4.44 22.31
CA LYS A 64 -9.55 -5.23 22.85
C LYS A 64 -9.81 -6.71 22.57
N LEU A 65 -8.79 -7.40 22.06
CA LEU A 65 -8.91 -8.82 21.75
C LEU A 65 -9.04 -9.64 23.06
N THR A 66 -10.10 -10.47 23.13
CA THR A 66 -10.40 -11.33 24.29
C THR A 66 -10.65 -12.78 23.92
N ASP A 67 -10.66 -13.11 22.61
CA ASP A 67 -10.86 -14.47 22.13
C ASP A 67 -9.63 -15.34 22.41
N ASP A 68 -9.77 -16.34 23.28
CA ASP A 68 -8.67 -17.20 23.72
C ASP A 68 -8.02 -17.97 22.57
N ALA A 69 -8.79 -18.39 21.57
CA ALA A 69 -8.28 -19.13 20.43
C ALA A 69 -7.31 -18.27 19.59
N THR A 70 -7.66 -17.01 19.40
CA THR A 70 -6.80 -16.04 18.70
C THR A 70 -5.64 -15.60 19.57
N LEU A 71 -5.86 -15.35 20.86
CA LEU A 71 -4.81 -14.96 21.82
C LEU A 71 -3.68 -16.01 21.92
N THR A 72 -4.00 -17.30 21.82
CA THR A 72 -2.99 -18.36 21.85
C THR A 72 -2.08 -18.39 20.63
N ARG A 73 -2.52 -17.80 19.51
CA ARG A 73 -1.72 -17.67 18.28
C ARG A 73 -0.76 -16.48 18.31
N LEU A 74 -1.07 -15.46 19.11
CA LEU A 74 -0.24 -14.25 19.21
C LEU A 74 1.07 -14.54 19.98
N ASP A 75 2.08 -13.72 19.67
CA ASP A 75 3.24 -13.61 20.54
C ASP A 75 2.83 -13.23 21.96
N GLU A 76 3.57 -13.69 22.97
CA GLU A 76 3.25 -13.37 24.37
C GLU A 76 3.30 -11.87 24.66
N SER A 77 4.22 -11.15 24.01
CA SER A 77 4.35 -9.70 24.15
C SER A 77 3.11 -8.93 23.65
N ALA A 78 2.41 -9.47 22.65
CA ALA A 78 1.23 -8.87 22.05
C ALA A 78 -0.05 -9.13 22.85
N ARG A 79 -0.08 -10.16 23.68
CA ARG A 79 -1.27 -10.52 24.46
C ARG A 79 -1.67 -9.38 25.39
N GLY A 80 -2.92 -8.93 25.25
CA GLY A 80 -3.44 -7.79 26.00
C GLY A 80 -3.14 -6.41 25.39
N ASN A 81 -2.41 -6.34 24.28
CA ASN A 81 -2.10 -5.09 23.57
C ASN A 81 -2.78 -5.00 22.20
N VAL A 82 -3.24 -6.13 21.65
CA VAL A 82 -3.89 -6.17 20.33
C VAL A 82 -5.37 -5.86 20.45
N TYR A 83 -5.84 -5.07 19.51
CA TYR A 83 -7.25 -4.74 19.27
C TYR A 83 -7.70 -5.34 17.93
N ALA A 84 -9.00 -5.60 17.81
CA ALA A 84 -9.62 -6.10 16.60
C ALA A 84 -10.73 -5.17 16.12
N ALA A 85 -10.85 -4.99 14.80
CA ALA A 85 -11.94 -4.28 14.15
C ALA A 85 -12.50 -5.11 12.99
N ASP A 86 -13.84 -5.15 12.87
CA ASP A 86 -14.52 -5.79 11.76
C ASP A 86 -14.66 -4.79 10.61
N LEU A 87 -13.79 -4.90 9.61
CA LEU A 87 -13.80 -4.05 8.42
C LEU A 87 -15.04 -4.32 7.54
N LYS A 88 -15.46 -5.58 7.46
CA LYS A 88 -16.59 -6.00 6.64
C LYS A 88 -17.90 -5.35 7.09
N SER A 89 -18.13 -5.27 8.39
CA SER A 89 -19.31 -4.59 8.96
C SER A 89 -19.32 -3.09 8.68
N GLN A 90 -18.17 -2.50 8.39
CA GLN A 90 -18.01 -1.08 8.03
C GLN A 90 -18.06 -0.85 6.51
N GLY A 91 -18.42 -1.87 5.71
CA GLY A 91 -18.50 -1.79 4.24
C GLY A 91 -17.14 -1.82 3.55
N ILE A 92 -16.07 -2.13 4.27
CA ILE A 92 -14.72 -2.32 3.73
C ILE A 92 -14.57 -3.79 3.39
N THR A 93 -14.65 -4.15 2.11
CA THR A 93 -14.65 -5.55 1.64
C THR A 93 -13.59 -5.83 0.59
N ASP A 94 -13.01 -4.80 -0.02
CA ASP A 94 -11.88 -4.93 -0.92
C ASP A 94 -10.59 -4.67 -0.15
N TYR A 95 -9.92 -5.76 0.21
CA TYR A 95 -8.67 -5.70 0.99
C TYR A 95 -7.41 -5.75 0.11
N GLY A 96 -7.56 -6.07 -1.18
CA GLY A 96 -6.42 -6.41 -2.03
C GLY A 96 -5.64 -7.62 -1.50
N ALA A 97 -4.45 -7.82 -2.00
CA ALA A 97 -3.58 -8.92 -1.60
C ALA A 97 -2.43 -8.46 -0.68
N ALA A 98 -1.92 -9.36 0.16
CA ALA A 98 -0.78 -9.04 1.04
C ALA A 98 0.55 -8.89 0.28
N ASN A 99 0.58 -9.26 -1.00
CA ASN A 99 1.78 -9.26 -1.85
C ASN A 99 1.98 -7.96 -2.66
N GLY A 100 1.43 -6.87 -2.20
CA GLY A 100 1.49 -5.55 -2.85
C GLY A 100 0.15 -5.09 -3.43
N GLY A 101 -0.07 -3.78 -3.44
CA GLY A 101 -1.34 -3.18 -3.88
C GLY A 101 -2.54 -3.49 -2.99
N GLY A 102 -2.30 -4.05 -1.82
CA GLY A 102 -3.31 -4.31 -0.81
C GLY A 102 -3.61 -3.11 0.07
N LEU A 103 -4.49 -3.34 1.03
CA LEU A 103 -4.82 -2.38 2.07
C LEU A 103 -3.59 -2.11 2.93
N GLU A 104 -3.34 -0.85 3.22
CA GLU A 104 -2.34 -0.38 4.18
C GLU A 104 -3.04 0.32 5.34
N LEU A 105 -2.45 0.25 6.52
CA LEU A 105 -2.96 0.83 7.75
C LEU A 105 -2.12 2.04 8.15
N PHE A 106 -2.80 3.11 8.53
CA PHE A 106 -2.18 4.33 9.05
C PHE A 106 -2.75 4.68 10.41
N PHE A 107 -1.90 5.13 11.31
CA PHE A 107 -2.25 5.62 12.64
C PHE A 107 -1.75 7.06 12.78
N ASP A 108 -2.65 8.01 13.00
CA ASP A 108 -2.37 9.46 13.04
C ASP A 108 -1.51 9.92 11.84
N GLY A 109 -1.88 9.44 10.63
CA GLY A 109 -1.21 9.77 9.39
C GLY A 109 0.18 9.13 9.20
N LYS A 110 0.58 8.19 10.04
CA LYS A 110 1.83 7.42 9.89
C LYS A 110 1.55 6.00 9.42
N PRO A 111 2.31 5.46 8.45
CA PRO A 111 2.14 4.09 8.01
C PRO A 111 2.48 3.10 9.12
N MET A 112 1.64 2.06 9.25
CA MET A 112 1.84 0.97 10.19
C MET A 112 2.39 -0.26 9.49
N GLN A 113 3.20 -1.04 10.19
CA GLN A 113 3.85 -2.21 9.62
C GLN A 113 2.90 -3.41 9.58
N ILE A 114 2.75 -4.04 8.41
CA ILE A 114 2.14 -5.38 8.37
C ILE A 114 3.02 -6.34 9.20
N ALA A 115 2.39 -7.14 10.06
CA ALA A 115 3.10 -8.07 10.95
C ALA A 115 4.08 -8.94 10.16
N ARG A 116 5.36 -8.85 10.50
CA ARG A 116 6.46 -9.47 9.75
C ARG A 116 7.54 -10.04 10.65
N TRP A 117 8.31 -10.96 10.09
CA TRP A 117 9.51 -11.46 10.73
C TRP A 117 10.67 -11.62 9.72
N PRO A 118 11.88 -11.14 10.06
CA PRO A 118 12.20 -10.30 11.22
C PRO A 118 11.59 -8.90 11.10
N ASN A 119 11.43 -8.20 12.22
CA ASN A 119 10.84 -6.85 12.24
C ASN A 119 11.65 -5.84 11.43
N GLU A 120 12.96 -6.06 11.35
CA GLU A 120 13.87 -5.28 10.52
C GLU A 120 14.81 -6.20 9.73
N GLY A 121 15.23 -5.76 8.54
CA GLY A 121 16.17 -6.48 7.70
C GLY A 121 15.60 -7.79 7.14
N PHE A 122 16.46 -8.79 6.97
CA PHE A 122 16.18 -10.04 6.28
C PHE A 122 16.86 -11.21 6.96
N VAL A 123 16.31 -12.41 6.74
CA VAL A 123 16.98 -13.69 6.97
C VAL A 123 17.45 -14.30 5.66
N LYS A 124 18.21 -15.39 5.72
CA LYS A 124 18.83 -15.98 4.53
C LYS A 124 18.34 -17.40 4.27
N ILE A 125 18.28 -17.75 3.00
CA ILE A 125 18.18 -19.15 2.55
C ILE A 125 19.44 -19.87 2.99
N VAL A 126 19.29 -20.91 3.82
CA VAL A 126 20.42 -21.71 4.32
C VAL A 126 20.92 -22.65 3.24
N GLU A 127 19.99 -23.34 2.55
CA GLU A 127 20.29 -24.28 1.48
C GLU A 127 19.08 -24.50 0.60
N GLU A 128 19.27 -24.70 -0.70
CA GLU A 128 18.21 -25.09 -1.62
C GLU A 128 17.76 -26.53 -1.33
N ALA A 129 16.45 -26.79 -1.37
CA ALA A 129 15.85 -28.09 -1.09
C ALA A 129 14.79 -28.50 -2.12
N GLY A 130 14.72 -27.82 -3.26
CA GLY A 130 13.74 -28.05 -4.32
C GLY A 130 14.00 -29.31 -5.12
N GLY A 131 15.26 -29.56 -5.46
CA GLY A 131 15.70 -30.75 -6.20
C GLY A 131 15.74 -30.57 -7.73
N ASP A 132 15.53 -29.36 -8.25
CA ASP A 132 15.72 -29.01 -9.67
C ASP A 132 16.85 -27.97 -9.81
N ARG A 133 18.05 -28.42 -9.55
CA ARG A 133 19.27 -27.60 -9.58
C ARG A 133 19.62 -27.18 -10.99
N TYR A 134 19.98 -25.93 -11.19
CA TYR A 134 20.38 -25.39 -12.49
C TYR A 134 21.38 -24.24 -12.36
N ASP A 135 21.96 -23.85 -13.49
CA ASP A 135 22.95 -22.80 -13.58
C ASP A 135 22.45 -21.63 -14.45
N ILE A 136 22.70 -20.40 -13.98
CA ILE A 136 22.53 -19.19 -14.78
C ILE A 136 23.88 -18.45 -14.80
N ARG A 137 24.58 -18.51 -15.91
CA ARG A 137 25.85 -17.81 -16.16
C ARG A 137 26.90 -18.08 -15.08
N GLY A 138 27.04 -19.34 -14.67
CA GLY A 138 27.98 -19.75 -13.66
C GLY A 138 27.48 -19.62 -12.21
N THR A 139 26.24 -19.20 -12.01
CA THR A 139 25.61 -19.10 -10.69
C THR A 139 24.56 -20.21 -10.53
N TRP A 140 24.75 -21.05 -9.51
CA TRP A 140 23.88 -22.18 -9.22
C TRP A 140 22.70 -21.80 -8.31
N GLY A 141 21.55 -22.45 -8.53
CA GLY A 141 20.37 -22.37 -7.71
C GLY A 141 19.40 -23.51 -8.00
N ASP A 142 18.18 -23.39 -7.51
CA ASP A 142 17.09 -24.36 -7.67
C ASP A 142 15.86 -23.67 -8.30
N ARG A 143 15.18 -24.32 -9.24
CA ARG A 143 13.95 -23.79 -9.86
C ARG A 143 12.72 -23.94 -8.97
N ILE A 144 12.76 -24.87 -8.04
CA ILE A 144 11.64 -25.15 -7.13
C ILE A 144 11.77 -24.30 -5.89
N GLY A 145 10.72 -23.57 -5.55
CA GLY A 145 10.66 -22.70 -4.38
C GLY A 145 10.53 -23.46 -3.08
N ARG A 146 11.59 -24.18 -2.71
CA ARG A 146 11.72 -24.87 -1.42
C ARG A 146 13.16 -24.78 -0.94
N TRP A 147 13.33 -24.39 0.33
CA TRP A 147 14.65 -24.23 0.94
C TRP A 147 14.66 -24.50 2.43
N VAL A 148 15.87 -24.71 2.96
CA VAL A 148 16.12 -24.85 4.40
C VAL A 148 16.23 -23.46 5.03
N TYR A 149 15.53 -23.26 6.15
CA TYR A 149 15.62 -22.07 7.00
C TYR A 149 16.42 -22.32 8.27
N ASP A 150 16.87 -21.23 8.92
CA ASP A 150 17.60 -21.29 10.18
C ASP A 150 16.67 -21.06 11.38
N GLY A 151 16.97 -21.70 12.52
CA GLY A 151 16.19 -21.57 13.76
C GLY A 151 14.81 -22.22 13.71
N ASP A 152 13.94 -21.89 14.67
CA ASP A 152 12.63 -22.54 14.86
C ASP A 152 11.44 -21.59 14.57
N ARG A 153 11.71 -20.30 14.29
CA ARG A 153 10.65 -19.30 14.16
C ARG A 153 9.56 -19.69 13.16
N PRO A 154 9.85 -20.22 11.96
CA PRO A 154 8.82 -20.61 10.99
C PRO A 154 7.85 -21.69 11.49
N SER A 155 8.18 -22.45 12.52
CA SER A 155 7.25 -23.43 13.11
C SER A 155 6.00 -22.79 13.73
N ARG A 156 6.04 -21.49 14.05
CA ARG A 156 4.89 -20.73 14.55
C ARG A 156 3.85 -20.44 13.46
N TRP A 157 4.25 -20.51 12.19
CA TRP A 157 3.41 -20.13 11.04
C TRP A 157 2.57 -21.27 10.48
N LEU A 158 2.61 -22.46 11.08
CA LEU A 158 1.90 -23.66 10.62
C LEU A 158 0.38 -23.47 10.48
N ASN A 159 -0.20 -22.57 11.25
CA ASN A 159 -1.63 -22.27 11.24
C ASN A 159 -1.98 -20.97 10.49
N GLU A 160 -0.99 -20.34 9.84
CA GLU A 160 -1.23 -19.15 9.04
C GLU A 160 -1.73 -19.54 7.64
N ARG A 161 -2.81 -18.90 7.19
CA ARG A 161 -3.47 -19.23 5.91
C ARG A 161 -3.04 -18.35 4.76
N ASP A 162 -2.66 -17.11 5.06
CA ASP A 162 -2.31 -16.08 4.07
C ASP A 162 -0.94 -15.47 4.38
N GLY A 163 0.01 -16.32 4.79
CA GLY A 163 1.39 -15.94 5.02
C GLY A 163 2.17 -15.79 3.71
N TRP A 164 2.94 -14.76 3.62
CA TRP A 164 3.75 -14.42 2.45
C TRP A 164 5.21 -14.25 2.84
N LEU A 165 6.09 -14.41 1.85
CA LEU A 165 7.51 -14.12 1.94
C LEU A 165 7.84 -13.09 0.87
N TYR A 166 8.62 -12.09 1.22
CA TYR A 166 9.19 -11.15 0.26
C TYR A 166 10.70 -11.33 0.27
N GLY A 167 11.31 -11.48 -0.89
CA GLY A 167 12.75 -11.70 -0.95
C GLY A 167 13.37 -11.49 -2.30
N TYR A 168 14.70 -11.42 -2.27
CA TYR A 168 15.60 -11.40 -3.43
C TYR A 168 16.05 -12.84 -3.68
N TRP A 169 15.25 -13.62 -4.41
CA TRP A 169 15.34 -15.06 -4.43
C TRP A 169 16.59 -15.63 -5.12
N PHE A 170 17.10 -14.91 -6.12
CA PHE A 170 18.27 -15.34 -6.88
C PHE A 170 19.29 -14.22 -7.10
N TRP A 171 18.83 -13.06 -7.55
CA TRP A 171 19.63 -11.86 -7.80
C TRP A 171 19.23 -10.72 -6.88
N ASP A 172 20.21 -9.92 -6.42
CA ASP A 172 20.01 -8.83 -5.47
C ASP A 172 19.20 -7.64 -6.03
N TRP A 173 18.79 -7.71 -7.28
CA TRP A 173 17.96 -6.72 -7.95
C TRP A 173 16.57 -7.25 -8.33
N SER A 174 16.30 -8.53 -8.14
CA SER A 174 15.04 -9.17 -8.52
C SER A 174 14.30 -9.69 -7.29
N ALA A 175 13.46 -8.81 -6.73
CA ALA A 175 12.64 -9.13 -5.57
C ALA A 175 11.21 -9.45 -5.98
N GLU A 176 10.56 -10.36 -5.24
CA GLU A 176 9.19 -10.77 -5.48
C GLU A 176 8.56 -11.32 -4.21
N HIS A 177 7.23 -11.18 -4.10
CA HIS A 177 6.46 -11.87 -3.08
C HIS A 177 6.16 -13.31 -3.50
N GLN A 178 6.28 -14.23 -2.55
CA GLN A 178 5.96 -15.65 -2.73
C GLN A 178 5.06 -16.12 -1.60
N LYS A 179 3.94 -16.76 -1.91
CA LYS A 179 3.02 -17.25 -0.89
C LYS A 179 3.54 -18.54 -0.26
N ILE A 180 3.46 -18.63 1.06
CA ILE A 180 3.82 -19.84 1.79
C ILE A 180 2.83 -20.95 1.44
N LYS A 181 3.35 -22.10 0.99
CA LYS A 181 2.57 -23.29 0.72
C LYS A 181 2.60 -24.26 1.89
N THR A 182 3.80 -24.62 2.35
CA THR A 182 4.01 -25.55 3.45
C THR A 182 5.28 -25.23 4.23
N ILE A 183 5.25 -25.58 5.49
CA ILE A 183 6.42 -25.55 6.39
C ILE A 183 6.57 -26.94 7.00
N ASP A 184 7.77 -27.49 6.93
CA ASP A 184 8.13 -28.77 7.55
C ASP A 184 9.16 -28.51 8.67
N PRO A 185 8.72 -28.41 9.94
CA PRO A 185 9.64 -28.15 11.06
C PRO A 185 10.65 -29.25 11.29
N ALA A 186 10.33 -30.50 10.94
CA ALA A 186 11.26 -31.61 11.14
C ALA A 186 12.44 -31.58 10.18
N LYS A 187 12.24 -30.96 8.99
CA LYS A 187 13.29 -30.74 7.99
C LYS A 187 13.80 -29.33 7.94
N HIS A 188 13.23 -28.42 8.75
CA HIS A 188 13.47 -26.98 8.69
C HIS A 188 13.28 -26.40 7.27
N THR A 189 12.24 -26.84 6.54
CA THR A 189 12.01 -26.36 5.16
C THR A 189 10.73 -25.56 5.02
N ILE A 190 10.81 -24.52 4.16
CA ILE A 190 9.66 -23.78 3.64
C ILE A 190 9.53 -24.11 2.16
N GLU A 191 8.31 -24.32 1.69
CA GLU A 191 7.94 -24.40 0.28
C GLU A 191 6.91 -23.31 -0.04
N VAL A 192 7.09 -22.63 -1.16
CA VAL A 192 6.15 -21.59 -1.65
C VAL A 192 5.22 -22.13 -2.74
N GLU A 193 4.11 -21.42 -2.96
CA GLU A 193 3.17 -21.73 -4.04
C GLU A 193 3.75 -21.34 -5.41
N LYS A 194 3.22 -21.96 -6.47
CA LYS A 194 3.49 -21.53 -7.85
C LYS A 194 2.63 -20.28 -8.20
N PRO A 195 3.08 -19.43 -9.11
CA PRO A 195 4.31 -19.52 -9.91
C PRO A 195 5.56 -19.29 -9.07
N TYR A 196 6.62 -20.04 -9.36
CA TYR A 196 7.91 -19.82 -8.75
C TYR A 196 8.61 -18.61 -9.37
N HIS A 197 9.56 -18.02 -8.64
CA HIS A 197 10.37 -16.91 -9.13
C HIS A 197 11.10 -17.28 -10.44
N ASN A 198 11.10 -16.39 -11.42
CA ASN A 198 11.63 -16.64 -12.77
C ASN A 198 13.08 -17.11 -12.80
N TYR A 199 13.90 -16.62 -11.87
CA TYR A 199 15.30 -17.01 -11.74
C TYR A 199 15.51 -18.12 -10.71
N GLY A 200 14.44 -18.63 -10.08
CA GLY A 200 14.52 -19.62 -9.01
C GLY A 200 15.06 -19.07 -7.70
N TYR A 201 15.70 -19.95 -6.91
CA TYR A 201 16.10 -19.68 -5.53
C TYR A 201 17.54 -20.07 -5.33
N ARG A 202 18.28 -19.29 -4.53
CA ARG A 202 19.71 -19.49 -4.31
C ARG A 202 20.07 -19.38 -2.84
N LYS A 203 20.96 -20.27 -2.36
CA LYS A 203 21.57 -20.20 -1.04
C LYS A 203 22.16 -18.81 -0.76
N GLY A 204 21.92 -18.34 0.47
CA GLY A 204 22.43 -17.05 0.95
C GLY A 204 21.59 -15.84 0.54
N GLN A 205 20.57 -16.02 -0.30
CA GLN A 205 19.63 -14.98 -0.66
C GLN A 205 18.69 -14.65 0.49
N TRP A 206 18.10 -13.46 0.46
CA TRP A 206 17.50 -12.79 1.60
C TRP A 206 15.99 -12.69 1.45
N TYR A 207 15.28 -12.93 2.53
CA TYR A 207 13.83 -12.79 2.58
C TYR A 207 13.36 -12.41 3.98
N TYR A 208 12.12 -11.93 4.07
CA TYR A 208 11.35 -11.84 5.31
C TYR A 208 9.95 -12.39 5.09
N ALA A 209 9.31 -12.79 6.19
CA ALA A 209 7.93 -13.25 6.19
C ALA A 209 6.99 -12.10 6.58
N LEU A 210 5.76 -12.07 6.05
CA LEU A 210 4.79 -11.02 6.32
C LEU A 210 3.35 -11.55 6.30
N ASN A 211 2.43 -10.73 6.83
CA ASN A 211 1.01 -11.03 7.00
C ASN A 211 0.81 -12.31 7.81
N LEU A 212 1.41 -12.33 8.98
CA LEU A 212 1.38 -13.45 9.93
C LEU A 212 0.83 -12.94 11.27
N LEU A 213 -0.32 -13.45 11.71
CA LEU A 213 -0.92 -13.04 12.98
C LEU A 213 0.03 -13.32 14.16
N SER A 214 0.74 -14.44 14.11
CA SER A 214 1.72 -14.86 15.13
C SER A 214 2.95 -13.96 15.23
N GLU A 215 3.14 -13.09 14.26
CA GLU A 215 4.26 -12.13 14.21
C GLU A 215 3.85 -10.70 14.59
N ILE A 216 2.65 -10.48 15.12
CA ILE A 216 2.38 -9.24 15.87
C ILE A 216 3.15 -9.34 17.18
N ASP A 217 4.32 -8.71 17.28
CA ASP A 217 5.18 -8.77 18.46
C ASP A 217 5.74 -7.40 18.90
N MET A 218 5.36 -6.32 18.20
CA MET A 218 5.71 -4.94 18.58
C MET A 218 4.58 -3.93 18.29
N PRO A 219 4.58 -2.77 18.99
CA PRO A 219 3.64 -1.69 18.68
C PRO A 219 3.77 -1.20 17.23
N GLY A 220 2.63 -0.94 16.58
CA GLY A 220 2.54 -0.51 15.19
C GLY A 220 2.31 -1.66 14.21
N GLU A 221 2.35 -2.90 14.66
CA GLU A 221 2.11 -4.04 13.80
C GLU A 221 0.63 -4.39 13.69
N TRP A 222 0.24 -4.83 12.49
CA TRP A 222 -1.11 -5.24 12.16
C TRP A 222 -1.15 -6.47 11.25
N TYR A 223 -2.26 -7.19 11.34
CA TYR A 223 -2.59 -8.34 10.50
C TYR A 223 -4.04 -8.24 10.05
N LEU A 224 -4.32 -8.59 8.80
CA LEU A 224 -5.68 -8.67 8.28
C LEU A 224 -6.01 -10.11 7.90
N ASP A 225 -7.00 -10.68 8.59
CA ASP A 225 -7.68 -11.89 8.13
C ASP A 225 -8.61 -11.52 6.96
N ARG A 226 -8.18 -11.78 5.74
CA ARG A 226 -8.91 -11.44 4.52
C ARG A 226 -10.15 -12.29 4.30
N GLU A 227 -10.26 -13.44 4.96
CA GLU A 227 -11.44 -14.30 4.88
C GLU A 227 -12.59 -13.73 5.72
N THR A 228 -12.30 -13.34 6.93
CA THR A 228 -13.30 -12.77 7.86
C THR A 228 -13.48 -11.26 7.72
N GLY A 229 -12.46 -10.55 7.26
CA GLY A 229 -12.38 -9.09 7.25
C GLY A 229 -12.03 -8.51 8.62
N THR A 230 -11.41 -9.31 9.49
CA THR A 230 -10.99 -8.85 10.82
C THR A 230 -9.59 -8.29 10.77
N LEU A 231 -9.45 -7.03 11.11
CA LEU A 231 -8.17 -6.34 11.27
C LEU A 231 -7.72 -6.47 12.73
N TYR A 232 -6.55 -7.03 12.94
CA TYR A 232 -5.86 -7.10 14.23
C TYR A 232 -4.74 -6.07 14.24
N PHE A 233 -4.63 -5.29 15.30
CA PHE A 233 -3.69 -4.18 15.39
C PHE A 233 -3.17 -3.99 16.81
N TRP A 234 -1.86 -3.88 16.97
CA TRP A 234 -1.23 -3.39 18.18
C TRP A 234 -0.91 -1.90 18.02
N PRO A 235 -1.76 -0.97 18.48
CA PRO A 235 -1.54 0.45 18.25
C PRO A 235 -0.30 0.96 19.01
N PRO A 236 0.48 1.88 18.40
CA PRO A 236 1.67 2.44 19.04
C PRO A 236 1.35 3.44 20.17
N ALA A 237 0.10 3.88 20.26
CA ALA A 237 -0.42 4.79 21.28
C ALA A 237 -1.90 4.48 21.55
N PRO A 238 -2.54 5.05 22.59
CA PRO A 238 -3.95 4.86 22.85
C PRO A 238 -4.83 5.19 21.63
N LEU A 239 -5.85 4.35 21.39
CA LEU A 239 -6.80 4.54 20.28
C LEU A 239 -7.79 5.70 20.52
N GLU A 240 -7.95 6.14 21.76
CA GLU A 240 -8.86 7.23 22.09
C GLU A 240 -8.37 8.56 21.48
N GLY A 241 -9.20 9.12 20.58
CA GLY A 241 -8.89 10.35 19.85
C GLY A 241 -7.92 10.18 18.67
N ALA A 242 -7.40 8.98 18.44
CA ALA A 242 -6.49 8.71 17.32
C ALA A 242 -7.28 8.49 16.01
N GLU A 243 -6.68 8.89 14.89
CA GLU A 243 -7.16 8.55 13.55
C GLU A 243 -6.54 7.23 13.08
N VAL A 244 -7.37 6.18 12.92
CA VAL A 244 -6.95 4.95 12.27
C VAL A 244 -7.58 4.89 10.88
N PHE A 245 -6.76 4.80 9.85
CA PHE A 245 -7.17 4.92 8.45
C PHE A 245 -6.63 3.76 7.62
N VAL A 246 -7.39 3.32 6.62
CA VAL A 246 -6.94 2.29 5.67
C VAL A 246 -7.08 2.78 4.23
N SER A 247 -6.08 2.47 3.40
CA SER A 247 -6.10 2.75 1.96
C SER A 247 -7.08 1.81 1.24
N LEU A 248 -7.86 2.33 0.27
CA LEU A 248 -8.82 1.53 -0.49
C LEU A 248 -8.72 1.73 -2.00
N LEU A 249 -8.63 2.97 -2.46
CA LEU A 249 -8.64 3.26 -3.90
C LEU A 249 -7.23 3.10 -4.49
N PRO A 250 -7.11 2.61 -5.73
CA PRO A 250 -5.81 2.51 -6.40
C PRO A 250 -5.17 3.89 -6.63
N ASN A 251 -5.99 4.91 -6.90
CA ASN A 251 -5.55 6.29 -7.04
C ASN A 251 -6.60 7.26 -6.49
N ALA A 252 -6.15 8.44 -6.07
CA ALA A 252 -7.05 9.48 -5.54
C ALA A 252 -7.56 10.40 -6.64
N VAL A 253 -6.65 10.93 -7.47
CA VAL A 253 -6.98 11.93 -8.50
C VAL A 253 -6.38 11.51 -9.84
N THR A 254 -7.14 11.71 -10.92
CA THR A 254 -6.67 11.51 -12.30
C THR A 254 -7.10 12.69 -13.17
N PHE A 255 -6.16 13.31 -13.86
CA PHE A 255 -6.43 14.15 -15.01
C PHE A 255 -6.34 13.26 -16.25
N ASP A 256 -7.48 13.09 -16.92
CA ASP A 256 -7.61 12.18 -18.06
C ASP A 256 -7.86 12.98 -19.34
N GLU A 257 -6.81 13.14 -20.16
CA GLU A 257 -6.77 14.04 -21.31
C GLU A 257 -7.18 15.49 -20.97
N ALA A 258 -7.13 15.89 -19.69
CA ALA A 258 -7.52 17.20 -19.23
C ALA A 258 -6.65 18.31 -19.84
N GLY A 259 -7.19 19.51 -19.95
CA GLY A 259 -6.46 20.68 -20.44
C GLY A 259 -6.64 21.88 -19.53
N HIS A 260 -5.54 22.64 -19.29
CA HIS A 260 -5.56 23.88 -18.50
C HIS A 260 -6.17 23.69 -17.09
N THR A 261 -5.92 22.53 -16.48
CA THR A 261 -6.44 22.18 -15.15
C THR A 261 -5.36 22.36 -14.10
N THR A 262 -5.66 23.07 -13.03
CA THR A 262 -4.77 23.24 -11.89
C THR A 262 -5.40 22.66 -10.62
N LEU A 263 -4.66 21.85 -9.89
CA LEU A 263 -4.97 21.41 -8.53
C LEU A 263 -3.95 22.01 -7.59
N GLN A 264 -4.41 22.77 -6.58
CA GLN A 264 -3.53 23.57 -5.74
C GLN A 264 -3.81 23.44 -4.25
N GLY A 265 -2.75 23.29 -3.46
CA GLY A 265 -2.77 23.44 -2.01
C GLY A 265 -3.52 22.35 -1.25
N VAL A 266 -3.86 21.21 -1.88
CA VAL A 266 -4.56 20.09 -1.26
C VAL A 266 -3.59 19.05 -0.70
N VAL A 267 -4.07 18.24 0.23
CA VAL A 267 -3.38 17.02 0.67
C VAL A 267 -4.02 15.83 -0.05
N ILE A 268 -3.22 14.95 -0.64
CA ILE A 268 -3.66 13.71 -1.29
C ILE A 268 -2.98 12.56 -0.55
N GLU A 269 -3.78 11.62 -0.02
CA GLU A 269 -3.19 10.51 0.75
C GLU A 269 -4.02 9.23 0.74
N GLY A 270 -3.36 8.12 1.08
CA GLY A 270 -3.98 6.82 1.27
C GLY A 270 -4.37 6.09 -0.01
N ALA A 271 -3.66 6.33 -1.11
CA ALA A 271 -3.85 5.56 -2.34
C ALA A 271 -3.03 4.26 -2.28
N ARG A 272 -3.62 3.14 -2.74
CA ARG A 272 -2.91 1.83 -2.78
C ARG A 272 -1.80 1.77 -3.83
N GLU A 273 -1.93 2.59 -4.88
CA GLU A 273 -0.97 2.66 -5.98
C GLU A 273 -0.52 4.10 -6.17
N THR A 274 -0.72 4.66 -7.35
CA THR A 274 -0.34 6.04 -7.68
C THR A 274 -1.38 7.03 -7.16
N ALA A 275 -1.00 7.95 -6.27
CA ALA A 275 -1.95 8.90 -5.70
C ALA A 275 -2.55 9.86 -6.74
N MET A 276 -1.72 10.46 -7.60
CA MET A 276 -2.11 11.40 -8.65
C MET A 276 -1.62 10.94 -10.01
N ARG A 277 -2.53 10.88 -11.00
CA ARG A 277 -2.20 10.56 -12.40
C ARG A 277 -2.54 11.75 -13.30
N ILE A 278 -1.63 12.04 -14.23
CA ILE A 278 -1.87 12.94 -15.35
C ILE A 278 -1.67 12.12 -16.61
N ASN A 279 -2.76 11.74 -17.28
CA ASN A 279 -2.75 10.95 -18.49
C ASN A 279 -3.07 11.87 -19.67
N GLY A 280 -2.08 12.11 -20.54
CA GLY A 280 -2.27 12.97 -21.71
C GLY A 280 -2.55 14.43 -21.37
N GLY A 281 -3.30 15.10 -22.23
CA GLY A 281 -3.73 16.48 -22.08
C GLY A 281 -2.61 17.52 -22.12
N GLU A 282 -2.94 18.78 -21.82
CA GLU A 282 -1.96 19.86 -21.91
C GLU A 282 -2.16 20.95 -20.86
N PHE A 283 -1.05 21.59 -20.48
CA PHE A 283 -1.04 22.71 -19.52
C PHE A 283 -1.67 22.40 -18.16
N ASN A 284 -1.64 21.14 -17.73
CA ASN A 284 -2.12 20.75 -16.42
C ASN A 284 -1.05 21.02 -15.35
N ARG A 285 -1.50 21.41 -14.16
CA ARG A 285 -0.62 21.78 -13.05
C ARG A 285 -1.05 21.13 -11.73
N LEU A 286 -0.10 20.57 -11.04
CA LEU A 286 -0.22 20.21 -9.64
C LEU A 286 0.70 21.17 -8.86
N THR A 287 0.16 22.00 -7.97
CA THR A 287 0.92 23.09 -7.37
C THR A 287 0.73 23.14 -5.85
N ALA A 288 1.83 23.25 -5.12
CA ALA A 288 1.84 23.42 -3.66
C ALA A 288 0.95 22.39 -2.91
N CYS A 289 0.88 21.18 -3.42
CA CYS A 289 0.14 20.07 -2.80
C CYS A 289 1.06 19.25 -1.90
N THR A 290 0.47 18.60 -0.90
CA THR A 290 1.14 17.54 -0.13
C THR A 290 0.62 16.19 -0.61
N ILE A 291 1.52 15.27 -0.95
CA ILE A 291 1.17 13.92 -1.39
C ILE A 291 1.93 12.94 -0.53
N ARG A 292 1.20 12.05 0.16
CA ARG A 292 1.81 11.14 1.12
C ARG A 292 1.03 9.83 1.28
N ASN A 293 1.66 8.87 1.96
CA ASN A 293 0.99 7.61 2.33
C ASN A 293 0.42 6.87 1.10
N CYS A 294 1.26 6.64 0.10
CA CYS A 294 0.90 5.99 -1.15
C CYS A 294 1.65 4.67 -1.30
N GLY A 295 0.95 3.60 -1.65
CA GLY A 295 1.56 2.28 -1.85
C GLY A 295 2.40 2.14 -3.13
N GLY A 296 2.40 3.17 -4.00
CA GLY A 296 3.17 3.24 -5.23
C GLY A 296 3.68 4.65 -5.52
N ASP A 297 3.60 5.10 -6.76
CA ASP A 297 4.07 6.43 -7.13
C ASP A 297 3.19 7.54 -6.53
N ALA A 298 3.79 8.59 -5.99
CA ALA A 298 3.02 9.77 -5.57
C ALA A 298 2.36 10.47 -6.76
N VAL A 299 3.11 10.68 -7.86
CA VAL A 299 2.62 11.30 -9.09
C VAL A 299 3.17 10.56 -10.30
N ALA A 300 2.28 10.20 -11.23
CA ALA A 300 2.64 9.67 -12.54
C ALA A 300 2.15 10.62 -13.64
N VAL A 301 3.04 10.99 -14.55
CA VAL A 301 2.72 11.80 -15.75
C VAL A 301 3.00 10.95 -16.97
N SER A 302 1.98 10.69 -17.79
CA SER A 302 2.06 9.86 -18.98
C SER A 302 1.50 10.59 -20.20
N GLY A 303 2.34 10.89 -21.17
CA GLY A 303 1.94 11.60 -22.38
C GLY A 303 1.64 13.09 -22.17
N GLY A 304 0.94 13.68 -23.17
CA GLY A 304 0.55 15.08 -23.14
C GLY A 304 1.70 16.07 -23.35
N SER A 305 1.43 17.35 -23.11
CA SER A 305 2.43 18.40 -23.25
C SER A 305 2.28 19.49 -22.18
N VAL A 306 3.41 20.06 -21.76
CA VAL A 306 3.48 21.17 -20.78
C VAL A 306 2.74 20.91 -19.46
N ASN A 307 2.64 19.63 -19.07
CA ASN A 307 2.14 19.24 -17.75
C ASN A 307 3.23 19.47 -16.70
N SER A 308 2.86 19.93 -15.50
CA SER A 308 3.84 20.32 -14.47
C SER A 308 3.44 19.97 -13.04
N VAL A 309 4.45 19.66 -12.23
CA VAL A 309 4.34 19.47 -10.77
C VAL A 309 5.27 20.49 -10.13
N LEU A 310 4.75 21.41 -9.33
CA LEU A 310 5.49 22.57 -8.84
C LEU A 310 5.29 22.79 -7.33
N GLY A 311 6.39 22.85 -6.58
CA GLY A 311 6.38 23.20 -5.16
C GLY A 311 5.54 22.27 -4.31
N CYS A 312 5.48 20.99 -4.66
CA CYS A 312 4.75 19.97 -3.91
C CYS A 312 5.69 19.27 -2.91
N ASP A 313 5.15 18.97 -1.73
CA ASP A 313 5.81 18.12 -0.74
C ASP A 313 5.37 16.66 -0.97
N ILE A 314 6.33 15.78 -1.26
CA ILE A 314 6.10 14.36 -1.54
C ILE A 314 6.90 13.53 -0.56
N TYR A 315 6.21 12.74 0.28
CA TYR A 315 6.83 11.88 1.29
C TYR A 315 5.88 10.79 1.78
N ASP A 316 6.43 9.77 2.46
CA ASP A 316 5.75 8.75 3.25
C ASP A 316 6.18 8.85 4.72
#